data_3851e30c00289786b092eb0b7fc736e8
#
_entry.id   3851e30c00289786b092eb0b7fc736e8
#
_cell.length_a   1.000
_cell.length_b   1.000
_cell.length_c   1.000
_cell.angle_alpha   90.00
_cell.angle_beta   90.00
_cell.angle_gamma   90.00
#
_symmetry.space_group_name_H-M   'P 1'
#
loop_
_entity.id
_entity.type
_entity.pdbx_description
1 polymer ?
#
loop_
_entity_poly.entity_id
_entity_poly.type
_entity_poly.pdbx_seq_one_letter_code
_entity_poly.pdbx_strand_id
1 'polypeptide(L)'
;GLIIMLPTAYALSKKNIFGQKVITWYFLITMYFSGGMVPTYLLIKNLGLLNNPLVMIVGPMSIYNLIVTKSYFATSIPNELYESANIDGASTFTCFFKIALPLAKPIIAVMALYISVAIWNSYFSALIYITDSSLFPLQIVLRNILIMNQQMITNPELFAQLSSEDQIVL
;
A
#
# COMPACT_ATOMS: atom_id res chain seq x y z
N GLY A 1 2.29 5.41 0.50
CA GLY A 1 2.06 4.60 1.71
C GLY A 1 2.80 5.16 2.92
N LEU A 2 4.14 5.03 3.00
CA LEU A 2 4.93 5.40 4.21
C LEU A 2 4.76 6.86 4.66
N ILE A 3 4.73 7.80 3.72
CA ILE A 3 4.65 9.24 4.03
C ILE A 3 3.39 9.60 4.84
N ILE A 4 2.28 8.93 4.59
CA ILE A 4 1.01 9.15 5.32
C ILE A 4 0.98 8.25 6.56
N MET A 5 1.44 7.01 6.45
CA MET A 5 1.36 6.02 7.53
C MET A 5 2.18 6.42 8.76
N LEU A 6 3.41 6.89 8.59
CA LEU A 6 4.31 7.20 9.71
C LEU A 6 3.79 8.35 10.59
N PRO A 7 3.40 9.53 10.05
CA PRO A 7 2.83 10.59 10.88
C PRO A 7 1.52 10.17 11.54
N THR A 8 0.65 9.42 10.82
CA THR A 8 -0.62 8.92 11.38
C THR A 8 -0.37 7.94 12.53
N ALA A 9 0.55 6.98 12.37
CA ALA A 9 0.91 6.04 13.41
C ALA A 9 1.52 6.74 14.63
N TYR A 10 2.39 7.74 14.41
CA TYR A 10 2.97 8.55 15.47
C TYR A 10 1.90 9.33 16.22
N ALA A 11 1.01 10.03 15.53
CA ALA A 11 -0.09 10.74 16.15
C ALA A 11 -0.96 9.80 16.99
N LEU A 12 -1.36 8.66 16.44
CA LEU A 12 -2.17 7.65 17.15
C LEU A 12 -1.42 6.95 18.29
N SER A 13 -0.11 7.02 18.37
CA SER A 13 0.67 6.47 19.49
C SER A 13 0.61 7.37 20.74
N LYS A 14 0.30 8.67 20.59
CA LYS A 14 0.25 9.64 21.67
C LYS A 14 -1.08 9.58 22.41
N LYS A 15 -1.05 9.25 23.70
CA LYS A 15 -2.26 9.11 24.55
C LYS A 15 -3.02 10.40 24.77
N ASN A 16 -2.39 11.56 24.58
CA ASN A 16 -2.95 12.89 24.90
C ASN A 16 -3.79 13.49 23.76
N ILE A 17 -3.96 12.78 22.62
CA ILE A 17 -4.76 13.30 21.51
C ILE A 17 -6.24 12.99 21.77
N PHE A 18 -7.06 14.05 21.75
CA PHE A 18 -8.51 13.91 21.86
C PHE A 18 -9.07 13.00 20.76
N GLY A 19 -9.89 12.02 21.15
CA GLY A 19 -10.50 11.10 20.20
C GLY A 19 -9.59 9.97 19.69
N GLN A 20 -8.33 9.87 20.13
CA GLN A 20 -7.36 8.83 19.69
C GLN A 20 -7.92 7.42 19.78
N LYS A 21 -8.65 7.07 20.85
CA LYS A 21 -9.28 5.75 20.99
C LYS A 21 -10.35 5.52 19.93
N VAL A 22 -11.21 6.51 19.67
CA VAL A 22 -12.30 6.42 18.69
C VAL A 22 -11.73 6.22 17.29
N ILE A 23 -10.72 7.02 16.92
CA ILE A 23 -10.05 6.91 15.62
C ILE A 23 -9.36 5.54 15.47
N THR A 24 -8.71 5.06 16.53
CA THR A 24 -8.09 3.73 16.52
C THR A 24 -9.12 2.63 16.33
N TRP A 25 -10.27 2.71 17.03
CA TRP A 25 -11.36 1.75 16.87
C TRP A 25 -11.98 1.82 15.45
N TYR A 26 -12.13 3.01 14.91
CA TYR A 26 -12.56 3.18 13.52
C TYR A 26 -11.65 2.44 12.54
N PHE A 27 -10.34 2.62 12.65
CA PHE A 27 -9.39 1.88 11.82
C PHE A 27 -9.46 0.36 12.05
N LEU A 28 -9.59 -0.08 13.30
CA LEU A 28 -9.70 -1.51 13.60
C LEU A 28 -10.97 -2.13 13.01
N ILE A 29 -12.10 -1.46 13.10
CA ILE A 29 -13.35 -1.94 12.51
C ILE A 29 -13.21 -2.07 11.00
N THR A 30 -12.65 -1.06 10.32
CA THR A 30 -12.44 -1.12 8.85
C THR A 30 -11.44 -2.18 8.41
N MET A 31 -10.62 -2.70 9.32
CA MET A 31 -9.73 -3.83 9.04
C MET A 31 -10.51 -5.16 8.92
N TYR A 32 -11.57 -5.33 9.71
CA TYR A 32 -12.39 -6.55 9.72
C TYR A 32 -13.56 -6.49 8.74
N PHE A 33 -14.06 -5.29 8.43
CA PHE A 33 -15.19 -5.10 7.53
C PHE A 33 -14.71 -4.48 6.22
N SER A 34 -14.74 -5.26 5.15
CA SER A 34 -14.43 -4.83 3.79
C SER A 34 -15.71 -4.82 2.95
N GLY A 35 -15.91 -3.80 2.16
CA GLY A 35 -17.01 -3.74 1.18
C GLY A 35 -16.88 -4.74 0.04
N GLY A 36 -15.71 -5.35 -0.13
CA GLY A 36 -15.44 -6.28 -1.21
C GLY A 36 -14.95 -5.59 -2.49
N MET A 37 -14.69 -6.40 -3.51
CA MET A 37 -14.07 -5.96 -4.76
C MET A 37 -15.01 -5.07 -5.60
N VAL A 38 -16.29 -5.44 -5.70
CA VAL A 38 -17.26 -4.73 -6.57
C VAL A 38 -17.51 -3.30 -6.10
N PRO A 39 -17.84 -3.03 -4.82
CA PRO A 39 -17.97 -1.66 -4.31
C PRO A 39 -16.70 -0.84 -4.47
N THR A 40 -15.52 -1.44 -4.25
CA THR A 40 -14.23 -0.76 -4.44
C THR A 40 -14.02 -0.37 -5.90
N TYR A 41 -14.34 -1.26 -6.83
CA TYR A 41 -14.27 -0.97 -8.27
C TYR A 41 -15.19 0.18 -8.66
N LEU A 42 -16.44 0.17 -8.20
CA LEU A 42 -17.39 1.24 -8.47
C LEU A 42 -16.94 2.59 -7.91
N LEU A 43 -16.36 2.58 -6.71
CA LEU A 43 -15.78 3.79 -6.12
C LEU A 43 -14.64 4.36 -6.97
N ILE A 44 -13.68 3.52 -7.36
CA ILE A 44 -12.55 3.92 -8.21
C ILE A 44 -13.03 4.43 -9.56
N LYS A 45 -14.05 3.78 -10.16
CA LYS A 45 -14.67 4.22 -11.40
C LYS A 45 -15.32 5.59 -11.25
N ASN A 46 -16.10 5.80 -10.19
CA ASN A 46 -16.77 7.07 -9.93
C ASN A 46 -15.81 8.22 -9.63
N LEU A 47 -14.65 7.92 -9.07
CA LEU A 47 -13.57 8.89 -8.86
C LEU A 47 -12.75 9.20 -10.14
N GLY A 48 -13.05 8.53 -11.27
CA GLY A 48 -12.32 8.72 -12.53
C GLY A 48 -10.89 8.22 -12.49
N LEU A 49 -10.58 7.28 -11.58
CA LEU A 49 -9.22 6.75 -11.39
C LEU A 49 -8.97 5.46 -12.19
N LEU A 50 -9.93 4.99 -12.99
CA LEU A 50 -9.70 3.88 -13.92
C LEU A 50 -8.66 4.28 -14.96
N ASN A 51 -7.83 3.33 -15.34
CA ASN A 51 -6.74 3.52 -16.30
C ASN A 51 -5.73 4.62 -15.91
N ASN A 52 -5.57 4.84 -14.59
CA ASN A 52 -4.64 5.81 -14.05
C ASN A 52 -3.67 5.10 -13.08
N PRO A 53 -2.33 5.20 -13.28
CA PRO A 53 -1.36 4.58 -12.39
C PRO A 53 -1.46 5.07 -10.93
N LEU A 54 -2.09 6.21 -10.68
CA LEU A 54 -2.35 6.70 -9.32
C LEU A 54 -3.17 5.71 -8.49
N VAL A 55 -4.05 4.91 -9.09
CA VAL A 55 -4.84 3.91 -8.36
C VAL A 55 -3.94 2.88 -7.67
N MET A 56 -2.80 2.54 -8.28
CA MET A 56 -1.82 1.60 -7.72
C MET A 56 -1.01 2.23 -6.58
N ILE A 57 -0.79 3.55 -6.62
CA ILE A 57 0.00 4.29 -5.62
C ILE A 57 -0.85 4.65 -4.40
N VAL A 58 -2.10 5.07 -4.63
CA VAL A 58 -3.05 5.51 -3.60
C VAL A 58 -3.84 4.33 -3.01
N GLY A 59 -3.66 3.15 -3.55
CA GLY A 59 -4.31 1.92 -3.09
C GLY A 59 -4.40 1.79 -1.56
N PRO A 60 -5.30 0.98 -1.04
CA PRO A 60 -5.67 0.98 0.38
C PRO A 60 -4.44 0.83 1.28
N MET A 61 -4.23 1.82 2.13
CA MET A 61 -3.22 1.74 3.18
C MET A 61 -3.55 0.55 4.08
N SER A 62 -2.60 -0.37 4.22
CA SER A 62 -2.78 -1.51 5.12
C SER A 62 -2.93 -1.01 6.56
N ILE A 63 -4.14 -1.17 7.11
CA ILE A 63 -4.43 -0.78 8.49
C ILE A 63 -3.64 -1.64 9.47
N TYR A 64 -3.38 -2.89 9.13
CA TYR A 64 -2.50 -3.76 9.91
C TYR A 64 -1.11 -3.11 10.08
N ASN A 65 -0.49 -2.65 8.99
CA ASN A 65 0.82 -2.00 9.03
C ASN A 65 0.77 -0.70 9.85
N LEU A 66 -0.33 0.06 9.78
CA LEU A 66 -0.54 1.25 10.60
C LEU A 66 -0.57 0.91 12.09
N ILE A 67 -1.32 -0.13 12.49
CA ILE A 67 -1.43 -0.53 13.91
C ILE A 67 -0.11 -1.08 14.44
N VAL A 68 0.63 -1.87 13.65
CA VAL A 68 1.96 -2.36 14.04
C VAL A 68 2.93 -1.19 14.22
N THR A 69 2.95 -0.24 13.29
CA THR A 69 3.80 0.96 13.38
C THR A 69 3.42 1.84 14.58
N LYS A 70 2.10 2.03 14.83
CA LYS A 70 1.60 2.72 16.03
C LYS A 70 2.09 2.04 17.31
N SER A 71 1.99 0.71 17.39
CA SER A 71 2.43 -0.06 18.54
C SER A 71 3.93 0.13 18.78
N TYR A 72 4.73 0.09 17.72
CA TYR A 72 6.16 0.33 17.80
C TYR A 72 6.47 1.72 18.40
N PHE A 73 5.83 2.79 17.90
CA PHE A 73 6.01 4.14 18.45
C PHE A 73 5.58 4.24 19.92
N ALA A 74 4.58 3.46 20.34
CA ALA A 74 4.07 3.49 21.71
C ALA A 74 4.93 2.70 22.71
N THR A 75 5.64 1.65 22.25
CA THR A 75 6.36 0.72 23.12
C THR A 75 7.88 0.83 23.03
N SER A 76 8.41 1.13 21.86
CA SER A 76 9.87 1.11 21.63
C SER A 76 10.54 2.46 21.87
N ILE A 77 9.79 3.54 21.96
CA ILE A 77 10.34 4.87 22.24
C ILE A 77 9.89 5.30 23.63
N PRO A 78 10.83 5.44 24.59
CA PRO A 78 10.52 5.88 25.95
C PRO A 78 9.83 7.25 25.98
N ASN A 79 8.82 7.40 26.84
CA ASN A 79 8.10 8.67 26.97
C ASN A 79 8.98 9.79 27.54
N GLU A 80 9.97 9.45 28.34
CA GLU A 80 10.93 10.37 28.96
C GLU A 80 11.68 11.23 27.92
N LEU A 81 11.94 10.65 26.72
CA LEU A 81 12.56 11.41 25.61
C LEU A 81 11.63 12.51 25.07
N TYR A 82 10.33 12.29 25.08
CA TYR A 82 9.36 13.31 24.67
C TYR A 82 9.13 14.34 25.76
N GLU A 83 9.17 13.94 27.03
CA GLU A 83 9.01 14.83 28.18
C GLU A 83 10.21 15.78 28.25
N SER A 84 11.43 15.29 28.14
CA SER A 84 12.63 16.14 28.13
C SER A 84 12.62 17.11 26.94
N ALA A 85 12.27 16.64 25.75
CA ALA A 85 12.18 17.50 24.57
C ALA A 85 11.08 18.60 24.74
N ASN A 86 9.98 18.29 25.39
CA ASN A 86 8.92 19.26 25.67
C ASN A 86 9.39 20.33 26.68
N ILE A 87 10.19 19.95 27.70
CA ILE A 87 10.80 20.90 28.65
C ILE A 87 11.75 21.84 27.89
N ASP A 88 12.50 21.30 26.90
CA ASP A 88 13.39 22.08 26.02
C ASP A 88 12.62 22.92 24.99
N GLY A 89 11.29 22.95 25.02
CA GLY A 89 10.45 23.76 24.13
C GLY A 89 10.29 23.16 22.72
N ALA A 90 10.60 21.88 22.52
CA ALA A 90 10.46 21.25 21.21
C ALA A 90 8.98 21.10 20.80
N SER A 91 8.66 21.51 19.58
CA SER A 91 7.32 21.29 19.02
C SER A 91 7.07 19.81 18.70
N THR A 92 5.79 19.40 18.57
CA THR A 92 5.40 18.04 18.19
C THR A 92 6.05 17.60 16.86
N PHE A 93 6.18 18.51 15.90
CA PHE A 93 6.88 18.22 14.65
C PHE A 93 8.38 17.99 14.86
N THR A 94 9.00 18.79 15.72
CA THR A 94 10.42 18.59 16.09
C THR A 94 10.64 17.23 16.74
N CYS A 95 9.77 16.84 17.68
CA CYS A 95 9.80 15.52 18.31
C CYS A 95 9.60 14.40 17.29
N PHE A 96 8.70 14.56 16.31
CA PHE A 96 8.50 13.58 15.27
C PHE A 96 9.75 13.40 14.38
N PHE A 97 10.27 14.50 13.81
CA PHE A 97 11.36 14.42 12.84
C PHE A 97 12.72 14.16 13.47
N LYS A 98 13.01 14.74 14.64
CA LYS A 98 14.34 14.65 15.28
C LYS A 98 14.48 13.50 16.28
N ILE A 99 13.39 13.01 16.87
CA ILE A 99 13.42 11.95 17.88
C ILE A 99 12.77 10.68 17.36
N ALA A 100 11.46 10.74 17.05
CA ALA A 100 10.69 9.55 16.71
C ALA A 100 11.15 8.89 15.42
N LEU A 101 11.32 9.65 14.36
CA LEU A 101 11.67 9.12 13.03
C LEU A 101 13.05 8.46 12.98
N PRO A 102 14.12 9.06 13.57
CA PRO A 102 15.43 8.42 13.63
C PRO A 102 15.45 7.13 14.47
N LEU A 103 14.72 7.11 15.59
CA LEU A 103 14.61 5.92 16.44
C LEU A 103 13.73 4.82 15.81
N ALA A 104 12.84 5.22 14.89
CA ALA A 104 11.95 4.30 14.18
C ALA A 104 12.55 3.68 12.91
N LYS A 105 13.84 3.90 12.60
CA LYS A 105 14.49 3.34 11.41
C LYS A 105 14.24 1.83 11.21
N PRO A 106 14.32 0.97 12.25
CA PRO A 106 14.06 -0.46 12.07
C PRO A 106 12.66 -0.75 11.55
N ILE A 107 11.63 -0.15 12.16
CA ILE A 107 10.25 -0.38 11.72
C ILE A 107 9.97 0.24 10.35
N ILE A 108 10.60 1.37 10.02
CA ILE A 108 10.50 1.99 8.70
C ILE A 108 11.05 1.05 7.62
N ALA A 109 12.19 0.42 7.86
CA ALA A 109 12.78 -0.54 6.92
C ALA A 109 11.86 -1.76 6.71
N VAL A 110 11.29 -2.32 7.80
CA VAL A 110 10.34 -3.43 7.73
C VAL A 110 9.08 -3.04 6.96
N MET A 111 8.50 -1.87 7.24
CA MET A 111 7.31 -1.40 6.54
C MET A 111 7.58 -1.06 5.08
N ALA A 112 8.75 -0.52 4.77
CA ALA A 112 9.18 -0.28 3.40
C ALA A 112 9.24 -1.60 2.61
N LEU A 113 9.81 -2.65 3.21
CA LEU A 113 9.85 -3.98 2.62
C LEU A 113 8.43 -4.54 2.40
N TYR A 114 7.56 -4.49 3.40
CA TYR A 114 6.19 -5.00 3.28
C TYR A 114 5.40 -4.27 2.18
N ILE A 115 5.49 -2.95 2.13
CA ILE A 115 4.82 -2.15 1.10
C ILE A 115 5.40 -2.47 -0.29
N SER A 116 6.72 -2.62 -0.41
CA SER A 116 7.36 -2.96 -1.69
C SER A 116 6.93 -4.33 -2.19
N VAL A 117 6.90 -5.33 -1.31
CA VAL A 117 6.42 -6.69 -1.66
C VAL A 117 4.93 -6.68 -2.01
N ALA A 118 4.11 -5.92 -1.28
CA ALA A 118 2.68 -5.80 -1.58
C ALA A 118 2.44 -5.15 -2.95
N ILE A 119 3.17 -4.08 -3.28
CA ILE A 119 3.10 -3.44 -4.60
C ILE A 119 3.60 -4.40 -5.69
N TRP A 120 4.70 -5.09 -5.44
CA TRP A 120 5.21 -6.10 -6.38
C TRP A 120 4.17 -7.17 -6.68
N ASN A 121 3.41 -7.64 -5.70
CA ASN A 121 2.38 -8.67 -5.85
C ASN A 121 0.99 -8.13 -6.29
N SER A 122 0.86 -6.83 -6.59
CA SER A 122 -0.43 -6.20 -6.88
C SER A 122 -0.91 -6.35 -8.33
N TYR A 123 -0.40 -7.35 -9.07
CA TYR A 123 -0.76 -7.57 -10.48
C TYR A 123 -2.28 -7.72 -10.71
N PHE A 124 -2.99 -8.32 -9.76
CA PHE A 124 -4.43 -8.52 -9.86
C PHE A 124 -5.21 -7.19 -9.83
N SER A 125 -4.78 -6.25 -8.99
CA SER A 125 -5.37 -4.90 -8.98
C SER A 125 -5.09 -4.18 -10.30
N ALA A 126 -3.91 -4.34 -10.87
CA ALA A 126 -3.58 -3.74 -12.15
C ALA A 126 -4.44 -4.33 -13.30
N LEU A 127 -4.71 -5.64 -13.30
CA LEU A 127 -5.62 -6.27 -14.26
C LEU A 127 -7.05 -5.72 -14.20
N ILE A 128 -7.52 -5.32 -13.02
CA ILE A 128 -8.89 -4.82 -12.84
C ILE A 128 -9.00 -3.32 -13.19
N TYR A 129 -7.99 -2.51 -12.85
CA TYR A 129 -8.08 -1.06 -12.91
C TYR A 129 -7.36 -0.43 -14.09
N ILE A 130 -6.44 -1.13 -14.75
CA ILE A 130 -5.64 -0.63 -15.87
C ILE A 130 -5.97 -1.47 -17.11
N THR A 131 -6.44 -0.79 -18.16
CA THR A 131 -6.74 -1.39 -19.45
C THR A 131 -5.69 -1.06 -20.52
N ASP A 132 -4.93 0.02 -20.33
CA ASP A 132 -3.88 0.44 -21.24
C ASP A 132 -2.62 -0.39 -21.04
N SER A 133 -2.21 -1.10 -22.07
CA SER A 133 -1.02 -1.97 -22.05
C SER A 133 0.29 -1.22 -21.78
N SER A 134 0.36 0.06 -22.13
CA SER A 134 1.53 0.91 -21.89
C SER A 134 1.77 1.19 -20.39
N LEU A 135 0.73 1.03 -19.56
CA LEU A 135 0.76 1.26 -18.11
C LEU A 135 0.87 -0.05 -17.30
N PHE A 136 1.01 -1.19 -17.96
CA PHE A 136 1.06 -2.47 -17.27
C PHE A 136 2.33 -2.62 -16.41
N PRO A 137 2.20 -3.00 -15.14
CA PRO A 137 3.34 -3.36 -14.34
C PRO A 137 4.01 -4.64 -14.88
N LEU A 138 5.32 -4.74 -14.64
CA LEU A 138 6.16 -5.84 -15.12
C LEU A 138 5.56 -7.22 -14.86
N GLN A 139 4.86 -7.41 -13.76
CA GLN A 139 4.24 -8.70 -13.42
C GLN A 139 3.13 -9.13 -14.38
N ILE A 140 2.33 -8.19 -14.92
CA ILE A 140 1.34 -8.53 -15.94
C ILE A 140 2.05 -9.00 -17.20
N VAL A 141 3.11 -8.33 -17.61
CA VAL A 141 3.91 -8.69 -18.78
C VAL A 141 4.52 -10.10 -18.59
N LEU A 142 5.15 -10.36 -17.44
CA LEU A 142 5.70 -11.68 -17.13
C LEU A 142 4.64 -12.78 -17.11
N ARG A 143 3.48 -12.50 -16.52
CA ARG A 143 2.35 -13.44 -16.52
C ARG A 143 1.88 -13.75 -17.94
N ASN A 144 1.73 -12.74 -18.78
CA ASN A 144 1.31 -12.94 -20.17
C ASN A 144 2.32 -13.81 -20.95
N ILE A 145 3.62 -13.56 -20.76
CA ILE A 145 4.68 -14.39 -21.38
C ILE A 145 4.57 -15.85 -20.87
N LEU A 146 4.36 -16.06 -19.58
CA LEU A 146 4.22 -17.41 -19.01
C LEU A 146 2.98 -18.13 -19.55
N ILE A 147 1.84 -17.43 -19.68
CA ILE A 147 0.61 -18.01 -20.25
C ILE A 147 0.80 -18.35 -21.71
N MET A 148 1.41 -17.46 -22.50
CA MET A 148 1.73 -17.73 -23.91
C MET A 148 2.61 -18.97 -24.05
N ASN A 149 3.68 -19.08 -23.25
CA ASN A 149 4.55 -20.25 -23.27
C ASN A 149 3.80 -21.55 -22.87
N GLN A 150 2.92 -21.48 -21.88
CA GLN A 150 2.08 -22.62 -21.50
C GLN A 150 1.13 -23.04 -22.62
N GLN A 151 0.51 -22.09 -23.31
CA GLN A 151 -0.38 -22.36 -24.45
C GLN A 151 0.38 -22.96 -25.61
N MET A 152 1.59 -22.48 -25.91
CA MET A 152 2.47 -23.09 -26.93
C MET A 152 2.78 -24.56 -26.66
N ILE A 153 3.03 -24.90 -25.38
CA ILE A 153 3.37 -26.27 -24.97
C ILE A 153 2.14 -27.19 -24.98
N THR A 154 0.98 -26.66 -24.54
CA THR A 154 -0.22 -27.48 -24.33
C THR A 154 -1.02 -27.68 -25.63
N ASN A 155 -1.07 -26.69 -26.52
CA ASN A 155 -1.82 -26.73 -27.78
C ASN A 155 -1.05 -26.02 -28.92
N PRO A 156 0.00 -26.60 -29.44
CA PRO A 156 0.85 -25.95 -30.45
C PRO A 156 0.11 -25.62 -31.75
N GLU A 157 -0.87 -26.45 -32.15
CA GLU A 157 -1.66 -26.22 -33.37
C GLU A 157 -2.60 -25.02 -33.25
N LEU A 158 -3.24 -24.85 -32.10
CA LEU A 158 -4.14 -23.71 -31.83
C LEU A 158 -3.35 -22.39 -31.72
N PHE A 159 -2.13 -22.46 -31.17
CA PHE A 159 -1.26 -21.30 -31.07
C PHE A 159 -0.74 -20.85 -32.44
N ALA A 160 -0.44 -21.77 -33.32
CA ALA A 160 -0.01 -21.47 -34.70
C ALA A 160 -1.13 -20.76 -35.50
N GLN A 161 -2.39 -21.09 -35.27
CA GLN A 161 -3.55 -20.43 -35.88
C GLN A 161 -3.76 -19.01 -35.32
N LEU A 162 -3.68 -18.81 -34.00
CA LEU A 162 -3.83 -17.52 -33.36
C LEU A 162 -2.68 -16.55 -33.68
N SER A 163 -1.45 -17.05 -33.77
CA SER A 163 -0.30 -16.21 -34.11
C SER A 163 -0.32 -15.70 -35.56
N SER A 164 -1.05 -16.35 -36.46
CA SER A 164 -1.24 -15.85 -37.83
C SER A 164 -2.29 -14.72 -37.92
N GLU A 165 -3.25 -14.65 -36.99
CA GLU A 165 -4.25 -13.57 -36.91
C GLU A 165 -3.74 -12.36 -36.13
N ASP A 166 -2.98 -12.55 -35.04
CA ASP A 166 -2.47 -11.46 -34.21
C ASP A 166 -1.24 -10.74 -34.81
N GLN A 167 -0.54 -11.34 -35.76
CA GLN A 167 0.54 -10.67 -36.50
C GLN A 167 0.05 -9.55 -37.44
N ILE A 168 -1.27 -9.46 -37.64
CA ILE A 168 -1.90 -8.39 -38.46
C ILE A 168 -2.22 -7.13 -37.60
N VAL A 169 -2.09 -7.20 -36.28
CA VAL A 169 -2.52 -6.13 -35.32
C VAL A 169 -1.34 -5.49 -34.57
N LEU A 170 -0.10 -5.91 -34.82
CA LEU A 170 1.14 -5.25 -34.34
C LEU A 170 1.85 -4.52 -35.47
#